data_0d410af746813be41397faaafdfc823b
#
_entry.id   0d410af746813be41397faaafdfc823b
#
_cell.length_a   1.000
_cell.length_b   1.000
_cell.length_c   1.000
_cell.angle_alpha   90.00
_cell.angle_beta   90.00
_cell.angle_gamma   90.00
#
_symmetry.space_group_name_H-M   'P 1'
#
loop_
_entity.id
_entity.type
_entity.pdbx_description
1 polymer ?
#
loop_
_entity_poly.entity_id
_entity_poly.type
_entity_poly.pdbx_seq_one_letter_code
_entity_poly.pdbx_strand_id
1 'polypeptide(L)'
;GLLPMLLNGDATETIEINAAHNPLFPGLKGPEPVERNLARLKKVVADGGATLGVAFDGDGDRVGVVDERGEYVSTQHVFGLLARYVLEVRKARGPIVKSVTGSAMVDRLAERAGVPVVETATGFSRIAEAMQDEGAVLGGEESGGYAFGFHLPERDGLLAALLLLDYVVQSGKPLSALLADLEAAIGPWHYRRVDVPLAPDVAAKIVAQVQRSEWPSRVAGLPLAGVRDIDGVKLEFEDGSWLLLRPSGTEPLLRLYAEARSPDDVDALLAAGREFLGI
;
A
#
# COMPACT_ATOMS: atom_id res chain seq x y z
N GLY A 1 11.44 -16.36 14.32
CA GLY A 1 11.15 -16.09 15.57
C GLY A 1 9.76 -15.94 16.12
N LEU A 2 9.17 -14.76 16.01
CA LEU A 2 7.99 -14.43 16.82
C LEU A 2 6.71 -15.12 16.33
N LEU A 3 6.46 -15.19 15.02
CA LEU A 3 5.28 -15.88 14.48
C LEU A 3 5.23 -17.37 14.87
N PRO A 4 6.31 -18.16 14.74
CA PRO A 4 6.31 -19.54 15.24
C PRO A 4 5.98 -19.65 16.72
N MET A 5 6.45 -18.73 17.54
CA MET A 5 6.14 -18.74 18.99
C MET A 5 4.67 -18.46 19.28
N LEU A 6 4.02 -17.64 18.46
CA LEU A 6 2.61 -17.25 18.64
C LEU A 6 1.65 -18.25 18.03
N LEU A 7 2.01 -18.87 16.90
CA LEU A 7 1.08 -19.62 16.07
C LEU A 7 1.28 -21.14 16.12
N ASN A 8 2.48 -21.66 16.40
CA ASN A 8 2.68 -23.10 16.41
C ASN A 8 1.87 -23.76 17.52
N GLY A 9 1.05 -24.73 17.14
CA GLY A 9 0.16 -25.49 18.02
C GLY A 9 -0.59 -26.54 17.24
N ASP A 10 -1.65 -27.11 17.82
CA ASP A 10 -2.39 -28.24 17.24
C ASP A 10 -3.07 -27.92 15.88
N ALA A 11 -3.39 -26.65 15.63
CA ALA A 11 -4.14 -26.22 14.44
C ALA A 11 -3.33 -25.41 13.43
N THR A 12 -2.13 -24.97 13.80
CA THR A 12 -1.32 -24.08 12.94
C THR A 12 0.14 -24.49 12.95
N GLU A 13 0.73 -24.60 11.78
CA GLU A 13 2.16 -24.84 11.58
C GLU A 13 2.77 -23.62 10.88
N THR A 14 3.93 -23.16 11.32
CA THR A 14 4.69 -22.11 10.65
C THR A 14 6.03 -22.65 10.16
N ILE A 15 6.35 -22.33 8.90
CA ILE A 15 7.64 -22.60 8.29
C ILE A 15 8.44 -21.31 8.25
N GLU A 16 9.47 -21.21 9.07
CA GLU A 16 10.32 -20.01 9.11
C GLU A 16 11.50 -20.17 8.13
N ILE A 17 11.64 -19.23 7.23
CA ILE A 17 12.78 -19.12 6.31
C ILE A 17 13.62 -17.88 6.68
N ASN A 18 14.93 -17.94 6.39
CA ASN A 18 15.90 -16.88 6.74
C ASN A 18 15.97 -16.59 8.26
N ALA A 19 15.76 -17.59 9.11
CA ALA A 19 15.76 -17.46 10.57
C ALA A 19 17.13 -17.11 11.15
N ALA A 20 18.23 -17.41 10.46
CA ALA A 20 19.57 -17.09 10.95
C ALA A 20 19.81 -15.58 10.93
N HIS A 21 20.24 -15.03 12.07
CA HIS A 21 20.61 -13.62 12.18
C HIS A 21 21.78 -13.29 11.24
N ASN A 22 21.55 -12.45 10.26
CA ASN A 22 22.57 -11.99 9.33
C ASN A 22 22.29 -10.52 8.91
N PRO A 23 22.97 -9.55 9.51
CA PRO A 23 22.73 -8.13 9.24
C PRO A 23 23.15 -7.68 7.85
N LEU A 24 23.80 -8.54 7.06
CA LEU A 24 24.16 -8.23 5.67
C LEU A 24 23.03 -8.52 4.67
N PHE A 25 21.93 -9.17 5.09
CA PHE A 25 20.79 -9.53 4.25
C PHE A 25 21.20 -10.10 2.87
N PRO A 26 21.97 -11.21 2.81
CA PRO A 26 22.58 -11.69 1.59
C PRO A 26 21.53 -11.99 0.52
N GLY A 27 21.78 -11.50 -0.71
CA GLY A 27 20.88 -11.65 -1.83
C GLY A 27 19.77 -10.59 -1.93
N LEU A 28 19.69 -9.66 -0.97
CA LEU A 28 18.74 -8.54 -0.98
C LEU A 28 19.48 -7.21 -1.16
N LYS A 29 18.83 -6.24 -1.79
CA LYS A 29 19.34 -4.85 -1.85
C LYS A 29 19.09 -4.07 -0.55
N GLY A 30 18.22 -4.58 0.32
CA GLY A 30 17.85 -4.05 1.62
C GLY A 30 16.79 -4.96 2.23
N PRO A 31 16.56 -4.89 3.56
CA PRO A 31 15.59 -5.72 4.26
C PRO A 31 14.15 -5.21 4.07
N GLU A 32 13.75 -4.98 2.83
CA GLU A 32 12.40 -4.49 2.50
C GLU A 32 11.53 -5.66 2.03
N PRO A 33 10.28 -5.78 2.51
CA PRO A 33 9.35 -6.86 2.16
C PRO A 33 8.61 -6.58 0.84
N VAL A 34 9.35 -6.17 -0.19
CA VAL A 34 8.85 -5.86 -1.53
C VAL A 34 8.99 -7.06 -2.47
N GLU A 35 8.17 -7.13 -3.51
CA GLU A 35 8.08 -8.29 -4.40
C GLU A 35 9.44 -8.83 -4.87
N ARG A 36 10.35 -7.95 -5.30
CA ARG A 36 11.69 -8.33 -5.78
C ARG A 36 12.53 -9.12 -4.77
N ASN A 37 12.22 -8.99 -3.47
CA ASN A 37 12.91 -9.66 -2.37
C ASN A 37 12.21 -10.96 -1.92
N LEU A 38 11.01 -11.24 -2.41
CA LEU A 38 10.15 -12.33 -1.94
C LEU A 38 10.22 -13.61 -2.79
N ALA A 39 11.12 -13.71 -3.79
CA ALA A 39 11.19 -14.84 -4.68
C ALA A 39 11.30 -16.21 -3.96
N ARG A 40 12.09 -16.26 -2.86
CA ARG A 40 12.22 -17.49 -2.05
C ARG A 40 10.92 -17.79 -1.29
N LEU A 41 10.27 -16.78 -0.73
CA LEU A 41 8.99 -16.93 -0.03
C LEU A 41 7.91 -17.43 -0.99
N LYS A 42 7.76 -16.79 -2.16
CA LYS A 42 6.83 -17.18 -3.22
C LYS A 42 6.97 -18.66 -3.56
N LYS A 43 8.23 -19.12 -3.76
CA LYS A 43 8.51 -20.52 -4.07
C LYS A 43 8.14 -21.47 -2.93
N VAL A 44 8.50 -21.13 -1.69
CA VAL A 44 8.20 -22.00 -0.52
C VAL A 44 6.69 -22.12 -0.30
N VAL A 45 5.94 -21.05 -0.47
CA VAL A 45 4.47 -21.07 -0.36
C VAL A 45 3.86 -21.94 -1.44
N ALA A 46 4.24 -21.72 -2.71
CA ALA A 46 3.68 -22.48 -3.84
C ALA A 46 4.00 -23.98 -3.75
N ASP A 47 5.23 -24.35 -3.40
CA ASP A 47 5.66 -25.76 -3.32
C ASP A 47 5.14 -26.45 -2.05
N GLY A 48 4.98 -25.72 -0.95
CA GLY A 48 4.64 -26.26 0.36
C GLY A 48 3.16 -26.26 0.71
N GLY A 49 2.29 -25.66 -0.12
CA GLY A 49 0.84 -25.60 0.14
C GLY A 49 0.48 -24.76 1.38
N ALA A 50 1.29 -23.76 1.70
CA ALA A 50 1.01 -22.86 2.83
C ALA A 50 -0.22 -22.00 2.57
N THR A 51 -0.98 -21.67 3.61
CA THR A 51 -2.20 -20.83 3.53
C THR A 51 -1.88 -19.42 3.06
N LEU A 52 -0.75 -18.86 3.49
CA LEU A 52 -0.18 -17.58 3.05
C LEU A 52 1.30 -17.50 3.45
N GLY A 53 2.03 -16.63 2.80
CA GLY A 53 3.39 -16.27 3.16
C GLY A 53 3.47 -14.83 3.61
N VAL A 54 4.28 -14.54 4.64
CA VAL A 54 4.55 -13.19 5.12
C VAL A 54 6.05 -12.96 5.27
N ALA A 55 6.47 -11.74 4.99
CA ALA A 55 7.83 -11.27 5.20
C ALA A 55 7.81 -9.91 5.87
N PHE A 56 8.81 -9.64 6.69
CA PHE A 56 8.94 -8.38 7.42
C PHE A 56 10.20 -7.65 6.99
N ASP A 57 10.26 -6.37 7.24
CA ASP A 57 11.50 -5.59 7.13
C ASP A 57 12.40 -5.76 8.37
N GLY A 58 13.42 -4.90 8.48
CA GLY A 58 14.48 -5.09 9.50
C GLY A 58 14.02 -4.93 10.93
N ASP A 59 13.03 -4.11 11.20
CA ASP A 59 12.42 -3.84 12.51
C ASP A 59 11.01 -4.38 12.67
N GLY A 60 10.47 -5.02 11.61
CA GLY A 60 9.19 -5.75 11.66
C GLY A 60 7.95 -4.86 11.61
N ASP A 61 8.10 -3.58 11.28
CA ASP A 61 7.01 -2.62 11.24
C ASP A 61 6.23 -2.63 9.91
N ARG A 62 6.82 -3.21 8.83
CA ARG A 62 6.20 -3.40 7.52
C ARG A 62 6.06 -4.88 7.18
N VAL A 63 5.03 -5.20 6.40
CA VAL A 63 4.74 -6.57 5.95
C VAL A 63 4.59 -6.67 4.44
N GLY A 64 5.22 -7.68 3.85
CA GLY A 64 4.96 -8.16 2.49
C GLY A 64 4.22 -9.48 2.54
N VAL A 65 3.26 -9.67 1.65
CA VAL A 65 2.33 -10.81 1.68
C VAL A 65 2.37 -11.57 0.35
N VAL A 66 2.28 -12.89 0.46
CA VAL A 66 2.18 -13.83 -0.66
C VAL A 66 0.96 -14.70 -0.44
N ASP A 67 0.10 -14.86 -1.45
CA ASP A 67 -1.08 -15.71 -1.38
C ASP A 67 -0.72 -17.21 -1.43
N GLU A 68 -1.69 -18.07 -1.23
CA GLU A 68 -1.52 -19.54 -1.22
C GLU A 68 -1.00 -20.12 -2.54
N ARG A 69 -1.05 -19.36 -3.63
CA ARG A 69 -0.54 -19.75 -4.96
C ARG A 69 0.92 -19.34 -5.16
N GLY A 70 1.52 -18.62 -4.19
CA GLY A 70 2.85 -18.04 -4.31
C GLY A 70 2.87 -16.71 -5.06
N GLU A 71 1.72 -16.05 -5.24
CA GLU A 71 1.66 -14.74 -5.88
C GLU A 71 1.77 -13.59 -4.86
N TYR A 72 2.53 -12.55 -5.23
CA TYR A 72 2.68 -11.37 -4.40
C TYR A 72 1.38 -10.58 -4.31
N VAL A 73 0.97 -10.25 -3.10
CA VAL A 73 -0.15 -9.33 -2.84
C VAL A 73 0.42 -7.94 -2.60
N SER A 74 0.07 -6.98 -3.45
CA SER A 74 0.59 -5.62 -3.32
C SER A 74 0.19 -5.01 -1.96
N THR A 75 1.02 -4.12 -1.44
CA THR A 75 0.75 -3.41 -0.17
C THR A 75 -0.58 -2.65 -0.19
N GLN A 76 -0.98 -2.12 -1.35
CA GLN A 76 -2.27 -1.47 -1.52
C GLN A 76 -3.44 -2.47 -1.38
N HIS A 77 -3.32 -3.67 -1.95
CA HIS A 77 -4.34 -4.72 -1.78
C HIS A 77 -4.37 -5.25 -0.35
N VAL A 78 -3.21 -5.39 0.31
CA VAL A 78 -3.14 -5.73 1.74
C VAL A 78 -3.88 -4.69 2.58
N PHE A 79 -3.68 -3.39 2.30
CA PHE A 79 -4.40 -2.32 2.97
C PHE A 79 -5.93 -2.42 2.74
N GLY A 80 -6.35 -2.67 1.49
CA GLY A 80 -7.75 -2.91 1.16
C GLY A 80 -8.37 -4.10 1.90
N LEU A 81 -7.65 -5.22 1.99
CA LEU A 81 -8.08 -6.41 2.75
C LEU A 81 -8.19 -6.12 4.25
N LEU A 82 -7.20 -5.43 4.83
CA LEU A 82 -7.24 -5.02 6.24
C LEU A 82 -8.37 -4.03 6.52
N ALA A 83 -8.62 -3.07 5.62
CA ALA A 83 -9.75 -2.15 5.73
C ALA A 83 -11.08 -2.92 5.71
N ARG A 84 -11.24 -3.83 4.77
CA ARG A 84 -12.42 -4.69 4.69
C ARG A 84 -12.60 -5.55 5.94
N TYR A 85 -11.54 -6.18 6.42
CA TYR A 85 -11.56 -6.96 7.65
C TYR A 85 -11.98 -6.13 8.87
N VAL A 86 -11.38 -4.96 9.07
CA VAL A 86 -11.68 -4.06 10.19
C VAL A 86 -13.12 -3.56 10.13
N LEU A 87 -13.60 -3.15 8.95
CA LEU A 87 -14.94 -2.57 8.78
C LEU A 87 -16.06 -3.63 8.72
N GLU A 88 -15.85 -4.73 7.97
CA GLU A 88 -16.91 -5.70 7.68
C GLU A 88 -16.90 -6.89 8.65
N VAL A 89 -15.73 -7.37 9.09
CA VAL A 89 -15.62 -8.53 10.00
C VAL A 89 -15.62 -8.07 11.45
N ARG A 90 -14.69 -7.18 11.81
CA ARG A 90 -14.61 -6.65 13.18
C ARG A 90 -15.68 -5.59 13.52
N LYS A 91 -16.41 -5.11 12.51
CA LYS A 91 -17.48 -4.11 12.67
C LYS A 91 -17.02 -2.81 13.33
N ALA A 92 -15.74 -2.48 13.22
CA ALA A 92 -15.21 -1.22 13.75
C ALA A 92 -15.86 -0.03 13.02
N ARG A 93 -16.04 1.07 13.74
CA ARG A 93 -16.58 2.33 13.22
C ARG A 93 -15.69 3.47 13.64
N GLY A 94 -15.18 4.20 12.68
CA GLY A 94 -14.28 5.35 12.84
C GLY A 94 -13.54 5.60 11.55
N PRO A 95 -12.84 6.73 11.44
CA PRO A 95 -12.07 7.08 10.26
C PRO A 95 -11.00 6.04 9.90
N ILE A 96 -10.66 6.00 8.60
CA ILE A 96 -9.43 5.37 8.13
C ILE A 96 -8.46 6.48 7.74
N VAL A 97 -7.21 6.37 8.17
CA VAL A 97 -6.13 7.32 7.79
C VAL A 97 -5.24 6.68 6.74
N LYS A 98 -4.94 7.40 5.66
CA LYS A 98 -3.99 6.96 4.64
C LYS A 98 -3.06 8.09 4.24
N SER A 99 -1.86 7.76 3.74
CA SER A 99 -1.03 8.76 3.08
C SER A 99 -1.60 9.13 1.70
N VAL A 100 -1.16 10.25 1.15
CA VAL A 100 -1.53 10.72 -0.21
C VAL A 100 -1.23 9.70 -1.31
N THR A 101 -0.31 8.76 -1.06
CA THR A 101 0.03 7.63 -1.95
C THR A 101 -0.85 6.39 -1.74
N GLY A 102 -1.77 6.44 -0.77
CA GLY A 102 -2.67 5.33 -0.46
C GLY A 102 -3.75 5.13 -1.52
N SER A 103 -4.13 3.87 -1.73
CA SER A 103 -5.09 3.45 -2.75
C SER A 103 -6.48 4.04 -2.59
N ALA A 104 -7.15 4.33 -3.70
CA ALA A 104 -8.57 4.66 -3.77
C ALA A 104 -9.48 3.47 -3.37
N MET A 105 -8.96 2.24 -3.31
CA MET A 105 -9.69 1.09 -2.76
C MET A 105 -10.20 1.37 -1.34
N VAL A 106 -9.37 2.01 -0.53
CA VAL A 106 -9.69 2.35 0.87
C VAL A 106 -10.84 3.35 0.92
N ASP A 107 -10.83 4.36 0.04
CA ASP A 107 -11.92 5.35 -0.04
C ASP A 107 -13.24 4.67 -0.40
N ARG A 108 -13.25 3.75 -1.36
CA ARG A 108 -14.45 3.02 -1.77
C ARG A 108 -15.01 2.11 -0.66
N LEU A 109 -14.11 1.46 0.09
CA LEU A 109 -14.51 0.64 1.23
C LEU A 109 -15.10 1.49 2.37
N ALA A 110 -14.46 2.61 2.67
CA ALA A 110 -14.92 3.55 3.69
C ALA A 110 -16.27 4.17 3.32
N GLU A 111 -16.46 4.60 2.05
CA GLU A 111 -17.75 5.09 1.52
C GLU A 111 -18.85 4.06 1.72
N ARG A 112 -18.62 2.79 1.35
CA ARG A 112 -19.58 1.69 1.55
C ARG A 112 -19.92 1.43 3.02
N ALA A 113 -18.94 1.61 3.90
CA ALA A 113 -19.12 1.44 5.34
C ALA A 113 -19.69 2.68 6.04
N GLY A 114 -19.81 3.82 5.33
CA GLY A 114 -20.27 5.09 5.88
C GLY A 114 -19.31 5.70 6.90
N VAL A 115 -17.98 5.51 6.70
CA VAL A 115 -16.93 6.09 7.57
C VAL A 115 -16.04 7.05 6.77
N PRO A 116 -15.49 8.09 7.41
CA PRO A 116 -14.61 9.04 6.70
C PRO A 116 -13.22 8.46 6.43
N VAL A 117 -12.55 9.03 5.42
CA VAL A 117 -11.12 8.83 5.16
C VAL A 117 -10.39 10.14 5.38
N VAL A 118 -9.30 10.09 6.14
CA VAL A 118 -8.39 11.21 6.34
C VAL A 118 -7.12 10.94 5.56
N GLU A 119 -6.75 11.84 4.66
CA GLU A 119 -5.53 11.73 3.86
C GLU A 119 -4.45 12.67 4.40
N THR A 120 -3.23 12.14 4.61
CA THR A 120 -2.07 12.88 5.13
C THR A 120 -0.94 12.93 4.11
N ALA A 121 0.02 13.82 4.31
CA ALA A 121 1.31 13.73 3.63
C ALA A 121 2.01 12.39 3.96
N THR A 122 2.99 11.98 3.14
CA THR A 122 3.76 10.75 3.38
C THR A 122 4.57 10.83 4.67
N GLY A 123 4.75 9.69 5.30
CA GLY A 123 5.45 9.53 6.57
C GLY A 123 4.51 9.10 7.69
N PHE A 124 4.83 7.95 8.32
CA PHE A 124 3.91 7.31 9.23
C PHE A 124 3.61 8.13 10.51
N SER A 125 4.55 8.98 10.95
CA SER A 125 4.30 9.90 12.08
C SER A 125 3.06 10.78 11.86
N ARG A 126 2.80 11.21 10.61
CA ARG A 126 1.61 12.00 10.27
C ARG A 126 0.32 11.17 10.30
N ILE A 127 0.43 9.90 9.89
CA ILE A 127 -0.68 8.93 9.99
C ILE A 127 -0.98 8.67 11.47
N ALA A 128 0.04 8.42 12.28
CA ALA A 128 -0.10 8.15 13.71
C ALA A 128 -0.75 9.34 14.46
N GLU A 129 -0.31 10.57 14.17
CA GLU A 129 -0.90 11.78 14.71
C GLU A 129 -2.39 11.90 14.32
N ALA A 130 -2.70 11.80 13.03
CA ALA A 130 -4.07 11.87 12.56
C ALA A 130 -4.95 10.73 13.11
N MET A 131 -4.40 9.52 13.30
CA MET A 131 -5.12 8.41 13.93
C MET A 131 -5.53 8.73 15.37
N GLN A 132 -4.66 9.39 16.13
CA GLN A 132 -4.95 9.79 17.52
C GLN A 132 -5.99 10.91 17.56
N ASP A 133 -5.80 11.93 16.73
CA ASP A 133 -6.66 13.12 16.71
C ASP A 133 -8.09 12.79 16.26
N GLU A 134 -8.23 11.92 15.29
CA GLU A 134 -9.52 11.55 14.69
C GLU A 134 -10.16 10.29 15.30
N GLY A 135 -9.46 9.59 16.19
CA GLY A 135 -9.93 8.31 16.72
C GLY A 135 -10.08 7.23 15.64
N ALA A 136 -9.11 7.18 14.70
CA ALA A 136 -9.19 6.30 13.55
C ALA A 136 -9.05 4.82 13.92
N VAL A 137 -9.74 3.96 13.18
CA VAL A 137 -9.75 2.51 13.41
C VAL A 137 -8.64 1.77 12.67
N LEU A 138 -8.10 2.39 11.60
CA LEU A 138 -7.05 1.83 10.76
C LEU A 138 -6.24 2.97 10.14
N GLY A 139 -4.91 2.82 10.11
CA GLY A 139 -3.99 3.68 9.36
C GLY A 139 -3.09 2.86 8.47
N GLY A 140 -2.66 3.43 7.33
CA GLY A 140 -1.75 2.72 6.44
C GLY A 140 -1.11 3.56 5.36
N GLU A 141 0.03 3.08 4.87
CA GLU A 141 0.77 3.69 3.76
C GLU A 141 1.24 2.67 2.73
N GLU A 142 1.63 3.14 1.57
CA GLU A 142 2.05 2.32 0.42
C GLU A 142 3.28 1.43 0.69
N SER A 143 4.06 1.77 1.70
CA SER A 143 5.25 1.02 2.12
C SER A 143 4.96 -0.36 2.72
N GLY A 144 3.69 -0.63 3.09
CA GLY A 144 3.28 -1.86 3.77
C GLY A 144 3.27 -1.74 5.30
N GLY A 145 3.30 -0.51 5.82
CA GLY A 145 3.11 -0.21 7.24
C GLY A 145 1.64 0.08 7.55
N TYR A 146 1.09 -0.60 8.55
CA TYR A 146 -0.31 -0.47 8.97
C TYR A 146 -0.41 -0.38 10.48
N ALA A 147 -1.32 0.46 10.98
CA ALA A 147 -1.64 0.62 12.40
C ALA A 147 -3.14 0.45 12.64
N PHE A 148 -3.49 0.03 13.84
CA PHE A 148 -4.87 -0.32 14.21
C PHE A 148 -5.31 0.45 15.45
N GLY A 149 -6.48 1.10 15.40
CA GLY A 149 -6.99 1.94 16.47
C GLY A 149 -7.24 1.24 17.81
N PHE A 150 -7.32 -0.09 17.82
CA PHE A 150 -7.42 -0.89 19.04
C PHE A 150 -6.05 -1.29 19.63
N HIS A 151 -4.97 -0.86 19.02
CA HIS A 151 -3.58 -1.08 19.40
C HIS A 151 -2.83 0.26 19.47
N LEU A 152 -1.50 0.23 19.48
CA LEU A 152 -0.70 1.45 19.39
C LEU A 152 -0.87 2.12 18.01
N PRO A 153 -0.91 3.45 17.92
CA PRO A 153 -0.98 4.17 16.64
C PRO A 153 0.39 4.22 15.96
N GLU A 154 1.01 3.07 15.80
CA GLU A 154 2.29 2.86 15.12
C GLU A 154 2.20 1.62 14.24
N ARG A 155 3.04 1.56 13.21
CA ARG A 155 3.12 0.42 12.29
C ARG A 155 3.44 -0.86 13.05
N ASP A 156 2.70 -1.90 12.73
CA ASP A 156 2.93 -3.24 13.27
C ASP A 156 2.69 -4.28 12.17
N GLY A 157 3.78 -4.67 11.50
CA GLY A 157 3.74 -5.66 10.43
C GLY A 157 3.33 -7.05 10.95
N LEU A 158 3.72 -7.38 12.18
CA LEU A 158 3.34 -8.65 12.80
C LEU A 158 1.84 -8.72 13.07
N LEU A 159 1.27 -7.67 13.67
CA LEU A 159 -0.18 -7.59 13.90
C LEU A 159 -0.95 -7.61 12.59
N ALA A 160 -0.48 -6.89 11.56
CA ALA A 160 -1.10 -6.91 10.23
C ALA A 160 -1.13 -8.32 9.63
N ALA A 161 -0.02 -9.08 9.75
CA ALA A 161 0.05 -10.47 9.31
C ALA A 161 -0.94 -11.38 10.07
N LEU A 162 -1.02 -11.23 11.39
CA LEU A 162 -1.97 -11.99 12.23
C LEU A 162 -3.42 -11.69 11.87
N LEU A 163 -3.77 -10.42 11.60
CA LEU A 163 -5.13 -10.03 11.22
C LEU A 163 -5.50 -10.54 9.82
N LEU A 164 -4.56 -10.58 8.89
CA LEU A 164 -4.80 -11.21 7.58
C LEU A 164 -5.02 -12.73 7.72
N LEU A 165 -4.22 -13.40 8.54
CA LEU A 165 -4.42 -14.83 8.83
C LEU A 165 -5.78 -15.06 9.47
N ASP A 166 -6.15 -14.27 10.47
CA ASP A 166 -7.47 -14.35 11.11
C ASP A 166 -8.60 -14.12 10.11
N TYR A 167 -8.44 -13.17 9.15
CA TYR A 167 -9.41 -12.96 8.09
C TYR A 167 -9.58 -14.20 7.19
N VAL A 168 -8.48 -14.83 6.80
CA VAL A 168 -8.52 -16.08 6.02
C VAL A 168 -9.23 -17.19 6.80
N VAL A 169 -8.88 -17.37 8.07
CA VAL A 169 -9.48 -18.41 8.92
C VAL A 169 -10.98 -18.16 9.14
N GLN A 170 -11.40 -16.95 9.52
CA GLN A 170 -12.79 -16.61 9.78
C GLN A 170 -13.67 -16.70 8.54
N SER A 171 -13.12 -16.32 7.36
CA SER A 171 -13.87 -16.39 6.10
C SER A 171 -13.98 -17.80 5.53
N GLY A 172 -13.05 -18.70 5.89
CA GLY A 172 -12.89 -20.02 5.28
C GLY A 172 -12.46 -19.97 3.81
N LYS A 173 -11.94 -18.82 3.35
CA LYS A 173 -11.52 -18.59 1.96
C LYS A 173 -10.02 -18.40 1.87
N PRO A 174 -9.35 -18.88 0.81
CA PRO A 174 -7.97 -18.54 0.55
C PRO A 174 -7.82 -17.05 0.26
N LEU A 175 -6.61 -16.52 0.44
CA LEU A 175 -6.33 -15.08 0.29
C LEU A 175 -6.64 -14.58 -1.12
N SER A 176 -6.35 -15.39 -2.14
CA SER A 176 -6.69 -15.08 -3.55
C SER A 176 -8.19 -14.90 -3.78
N ALA A 177 -9.03 -15.67 -3.10
CA ALA A 177 -10.47 -15.52 -3.20
C ALA A 177 -10.97 -14.25 -2.46
N LEU A 178 -10.33 -13.89 -1.34
CA LEU A 178 -10.62 -12.63 -0.65
C LEU A 178 -10.25 -11.40 -1.49
N LEU A 179 -9.16 -11.49 -2.27
CA LEU A 179 -8.78 -10.46 -3.25
C LEU A 179 -9.83 -10.35 -4.37
N ALA A 180 -10.26 -11.48 -4.92
CA ALA A 180 -11.31 -11.49 -5.93
C ALA A 180 -12.64 -10.91 -5.40
N ASP A 181 -13.01 -11.23 -4.16
CA ASP A 181 -14.18 -10.65 -3.50
C ASP A 181 -14.02 -9.13 -3.27
N LEU A 182 -12.82 -8.66 -2.98
CA LEU A 182 -12.52 -7.23 -2.84
C LEU A 182 -12.72 -6.52 -4.17
N GLU A 183 -12.11 -7.03 -5.25
CA GLU A 183 -12.27 -6.48 -6.60
C GLU A 183 -13.72 -6.53 -7.10
N ALA A 184 -14.44 -7.61 -6.82
CA ALA A 184 -15.86 -7.70 -7.15
C ALA A 184 -16.71 -6.65 -6.43
N ALA A 185 -16.31 -6.26 -5.22
CA ALA A 185 -17.06 -5.29 -4.40
C ALA A 185 -16.84 -3.83 -4.82
N ILE A 186 -15.62 -3.46 -5.25
CA ILE A 186 -15.21 -2.06 -5.48
C ILE A 186 -14.62 -1.81 -6.88
N GLY A 187 -14.52 -2.84 -7.70
CA GLY A 187 -13.84 -2.84 -9.01
C GLY A 187 -12.34 -3.04 -8.89
N PRO A 188 -11.68 -3.32 -10.04
CA PRO A 188 -10.22 -3.48 -10.08
C PRO A 188 -9.53 -2.12 -9.87
N TRP A 189 -8.35 -2.17 -9.25
CA TRP A 189 -7.46 -1.05 -9.10
C TRP A 189 -6.02 -1.49 -9.32
N HIS A 190 -5.31 -0.76 -10.17
CA HIS A 190 -3.92 -1.01 -10.52
C HIS A 190 -3.07 0.18 -10.12
N TYR A 191 -2.03 -0.09 -9.37
CA TYR A 191 -1.14 0.94 -8.83
C TYR A 191 0.28 0.72 -9.34
N ARG A 192 0.97 1.82 -9.64
CA ARG A 192 2.40 1.80 -9.96
C ARG A 192 3.09 3.06 -9.47
N ARG A 193 4.32 2.89 -9.00
CA ARG A 193 5.27 3.95 -8.69
C ARG A 193 6.46 3.86 -9.63
N VAL A 194 6.92 5.02 -10.11
CA VAL A 194 8.14 5.17 -10.90
C VAL A 194 9.00 6.27 -10.30
N ASP A 195 10.24 5.94 -10.00
CA ASP A 195 11.23 6.88 -9.51
C ASP A 195 12.06 7.36 -10.70
N VAL A 196 12.06 8.67 -10.96
CA VAL A 196 12.79 9.32 -12.06
C VAL A 196 13.95 10.10 -11.48
N PRO A 197 15.20 9.63 -11.63
CA PRO A 197 16.37 10.37 -11.20
C PRO A 197 16.47 11.71 -11.95
N LEU A 198 16.77 12.79 -11.24
CA LEU A 198 16.88 14.13 -11.79
C LEU A 198 18.24 14.73 -11.42
N ALA A 199 18.83 15.52 -12.31
CA ALA A 199 19.94 16.39 -11.92
C ALA A 199 19.42 17.44 -10.91
N PRO A 200 20.22 17.84 -9.90
CA PRO A 200 19.74 18.74 -8.82
C PRO A 200 19.16 20.07 -9.31
N ASP A 201 19.72 20.64 -10.36
CA ASP A 201 19.23 21.87 -11.00
C ASP A 201 17.91 21.68 -11.76
N VAL A 202 17.67 20.48 -12.30
CA VAL A 202 16.44 20.09 -12.96
C VAL A 202 15.36 19.83 -11.90
N ALA A 203 15.71 19.17 -10.80
CA ALA A 203 14.77 18.89 -9.72
C ALA A 203 14.11 20.17 -9.18
N ALA A 204 14.88 21.23 -8.92
CA ALA A 204 14.35 22.51 -8.43
C ALA A 204 13.37 23.17 -9.44
N LYS A 205 13.68 23.08 -10.74
CA LYS A 205 12.77 23.61 -11.79
C LYS A 205 11.46 22.82 -11.88
N ILE A 206 11.56 21.49 -11.79
CA ILE A 206 10.38 20.61 -11.83
C ILE A 206 9.48 20.84 -10.61
N VAL A 207 10.04 20.99 -9.41
CA VAL A 207 9.25 21.36 -8.21
C VAL A 207 8.47 22.63 -8.45
N ALA A 208 9.14 23.70 -8.94
CA ALA A 208 8.49 24.97 -9.19
C ALA A 208 7.44 24.87 -10.33
N GLN A 209 7.68 24.05 -11.35
CA GLN A 209 6.72 23.81 -12.42
C GLN A 209 5.48 23.10 -11.90
N VAL A 210 5.63 21.98 -11.18
CA VAL A 210 4.53 21.20 -10.62
C VAL A 210 3.63 22.06 -9.73
N GLN A 211 4.22 22.92 -8.88
CA GLN A 211 3.48 23.78 -7.96
C GLN A 211 2.72 24.94 -8.63
N ARG A 212 3.14 25.38 -9.81
CA ARG A 212 2.58 26.56 -10.50
C ARG A 212 1.73 26.23 -11.72
N SER A 213 1.63 24.97 -12.09
CA SER A 213 1.00 24.58 -13.35
C SER A 213 -0.51 24.70 -13.30
N GLU A 214 -1.05 25.24 -14.37
CA GLU A 214 -2.45 25.03 -14.73
C GLU A 214 -2.57 23.67 -15.39
N TRP A 215 -3.38 22.80 -14.82
CA TRP A 215 -3.57 21.45 -15.33
C TRP A 215 -4.66 21.41 -16.37
N PRO A 216 -4.50 20.64 -17.46
CA PRO A 216 -5.54 20.50 -18.48
C PRO A 216 -6.77 19.81 -17.88
N SER A 217 -7.95 20.11 -18.43
CA SER A 217 -9.22 19.50 -18.02
C SER A 217 -9.29 17.98 -18.25
N ARG A 218 -8.35 17.44 -19.03
CA ARG A 218 -8.17 16.01 -19.28
C ARG A 218 -6.69 15.65 -19.28
N VAL A 219 -6.33 14.53 -18.66
CA VAL A 219 -4.98 13.94 -18.69
C VAL A 219 -5.11 12.47 -19.08
N ALA A 220 -4.34 12.02 -20.06
CA ALA A 220 -4.45 10.67 -20.63
C ALA A 220 -5.90 10.28 -21.02
N GLY A 221 -6.70 11.25 -21.48
CA GLY A 221 -8.10 11.04 -21.81
C GLY A 221 -9.09 11.05 -20.63
N LEU A 222 -8.62 10.99 -19.39
CA LEU A 222 -9.45 11.01 -18.18
C LEU A 222 -9.83 12.45 -17.80
N PRO A 223 -11.11 12.74 -17.50
CA PRO A 223 -11.55 14.05 -17.04
C PRO A 223 -10.98 14.35 -15.64
N LEU A 224 -10.35 15.51 -15.48
CA LEU A 224 -9.83 15.98 -14.21
C LEU A 224 -10.97 16.43 -13.29
N ALA A 225 -11.08 15.83 -12.09
CA ALA A 225 -12.04 16.20 -11.08
C ALA A 225 -11.48 17.21 -10.07
N GLY A 226 -10.18 17.12 -9.76
CA GLY A 226 -9.55 18.01 -8.80
C GLY A 226 -8.03 17.91 -8.80
N VAL A 227 -7.41 18.89 -8.12
CA VAL A 227 -5.96 18.95 -7.89
C VAL A 227 -5.73 19.23 -6.41
N ARG A 228 -4.85 18.45 -5.78
CA ARG A 228 -4.47 18.62 -4.37
C ARG A 228 -2.96 18.68 -4.22
N ASP A 229 -2.48 19.43 -3.25
CA ASP A 229 -1.07 19.73 -3.00
C ASP A 229 -0.58 19.36 -1.59
N ILE A 230 -1.13 18.30 -1.02
CA ILE A 230 -0.80 17.85 0.35
C ILE A 230 0.68 17.46 0.50
N ASP A 231 1.25 16.73 -0.49
CA ASP A 231 2.67 16.32 -0.52
C ASP A 231 3.07 16.04 -1.98
N GLY A 232 3.41 17.07 -2.70
CA GLY A 232 3.48 17.09 -4.15
C GLY A 232 2.17 17.52 -4.76
N VAL A 233 1.91 17.19 -6.03
CA VAL A 233 0.65 17.52 -6.71
C VAL A 233 -0.05 16.24 -7.13
N LYS A 234 -1.24 16.03 -6.61
CA LYS A 234 -2.13 14.92 -6.92
C LYS A 234 -3.27 15.39 -7.81
N LEU A 235 -3.34 14.81 -9.00
CA LEU A 235 -4.43 14.97 -9.93
C LEU A 235 -5.43 13.85 -9.67
N GLU A 236 -6.67 14.20 -9.40
CA GLU A 236 -7.78 13.27 -9.18
C GLU A 236 -8.73 13.29 -10.35
N PHE A 237 -9.19 12.13 -10.82
CA PHE A 237 -10.05 11.99 -11.98
C PHE A 237 -11.47 11.55 -11.59
N GLU A 238 -12.46 11.84 -12.46
CA GLU A 238 -13.88 11.58 -12.17
C GLU A 238 -14.20 10.11 -11.89
N ASP A 239 -13.43 9.17 -12.45
CA ASP A 239 -13.56 7.72 -12.22
C ASP A 239 -12.93 7.23 -10.90
N GLY A 240 -12.23 8.15 -10.19
CA GLY A 240 -11.50 7.90 -8.97
C GLY A 240 -10.03 7.50 -9.18
N SER A 241 -9.58 7.40 -10.43
CA SER A 241 -8.15 7.28 -10.76
C SER A 241 -7.38 8.52 -10.32
N TRP A 242 -6.06 8.41 -10.15
CA TRP A 242 -5.23 9.55 -9.76
C TRP A 242 -3.78 9.42 -10.24
N LEU A 243 -3.13 10.58 -10.38
CA LEU A 243 -1.71 10.73 -10.69
C LEU A 243 -1.08 11.67 -9.66
N LEU A 244 -0.03 11.24 -8.97
CA LEU A 244 0.72 12.08 -8.03
C LEU A 244 2.14 12.30 -8.54
N LEU A 245 2.54 13.57 -8.58
CA LEU A 245 3.87 14.04 -8.90
C LEU A 245 4.51 14.56 -7.61
N ARG A 246 5.45 13.78 -7.05
CA ARG A 246 6.04 14.08 -5.76
C ARG A 246 7.57 14.18 -5.85
N PRO A 247 8.13 15.39 -5.74
CA PRO A 247 9.57 15.54 -5.59
C PRO A 247 10.07 14.87 -4.29
N SER A 248 11.21 14.20 -4.35
CA SER A 248 11.82 13.65 -3.14
C SER A 248 12.47 14.78 -2.33
N GLY A 249 12.23 14.79 -1.01
CA GLY A 249 12.88 15.74 -0.11
C GLY A 249 14.33 15.38 0.26
N THR A 250 14.76 14.15 -0.02
CA THR A 250 16.06 13.61 0.43
C THR A 250 16.97 13.20 -0.71
N GLU A 251 16.45 12.94 -1.89
CA GLU A 251 17.16 12.44 -3.05
C GLU A 251 16.82 13.29 -4.29
N PRO A 252 17.77 13.46 -5.24
CA PRO A 252 17.50 14.21 -6.47
C PRO A 252 16.67 13.36 -7.45
N LEU A 253 15.42 13.11 -7.11
CA LEU A 253 14.48 12.35 -7.93
C LEU A 253 13.04 12.85 -7.79
N LEU A 254 12.25 12.60 -8.81
CA LEU A 254 10.81 12.77 -8.81
C LEU A 254 10.16 11.38 -8.73
N ARG A 255 9.21 11.23 -7.82
CA ARG A 255 8.37 10.05 -7.72
C ARG A 255 7.04 10.30 -8.41
N LEU A 256 6.75 9.49 -9.39
CA LEU A 256 5.47 9.44 -10.08
C LEU A 256 4.69 8.25 -9.53
N TYR A 257 3.47 8.49 -9.11
CA TYR A 257 2.56 7.45 -8.65
C TYR A 257 1.28 7.55 -9.46
N ALA A 258 0.76 6.45 -9.93
CA ALA A 258 -0.55 6.41 -10.55
C ALA A 258 -1.35 5.20 -10.08
N GLU A 259 -2.64 5.39 -9.96
CA GLU A 259 -3.61 4.33 -9.75
C GLU A 259 -4.81 4.54 -10.67
N ALA A 260 -5.24 3.48 -11.33
CA ALA A 260 -6.36 3.51 -12.27
C ALA A 260 -7.07 2.14 -12.36
N ARG A 261 -8.12 2.08 -13.18
CA ARG A 261 -8.97 0.89 -13.35
C ARG A 261 -8.35 -0.20 -14.21
N SER A 262 -7.34 0.13 -15.02
CA SER A 262 -6.59 -0.82 -15.84
C SER A 262 -5.09 -0.54 -15.81
N PRO A 263 -4.24 -1.56 -16.09
CA PRO A 263 -2.80 -1.33 -16.25
C PRO A 263 -2.46 -0.32 -17.34
N ASP A 264 -3.21 -0.33 -18.44
CA ASP A 264 -3.01 0.57 -19.57
C ASP A 264 -3.29 2.04 -19.18
N ASP A 265 -4.32 2.29 -18.38
CA ASP A 265 -4.61 3.63 -17.87
C ASP A 265 -3.51 4.11 -16.91
N VAL A 266 -2.97 3.22 -16.07
CA VAL A 266 -1.82 3.55 -15.20
C VAL A 266 -0.61 3.95 -16.03
N ASP A 267 -0.29 3.20 -17.10
CA ASP A 267 0.82 3.51 -17.99
C ASP A 267 0.61 4.84 -18.72
N ALA A 268 -0.61 5.09 -19.20
CA ALA A 268 -0.98 6.34 -19.86
C ALA A 268 -0.86 7.55 -18.92
N LEU A 269 -1.29 7.43 -17.67
CA LEU A 269 -1.16 8.49 -16.65
C LEU A 269 0.31 8.78 -16.33
N LEU A 270 1.13 7.73 -16.13
CA LEU A 270 2.56 7.89 -15.86
C LEU A 270 3.31 8.53 -17.05
N ALA A 271 2.95 8.15 -18.28
CA ALA A 271 3.50 8.76 -19.50
C ALA A 271 3.11 10.23 -19.60
N ALA A 272 1.84 10.56 -19.38
CA ALA A 272 1.35 11.94 -19.40
C ALA A 272 2.05 12.82 -18.32
N GLY A 273 2.30 12.26 -17.14
CA GLY A 273 3.05 12.94 -16.08
C GLY A 273 4.49 13.28 -16.51
N ARG A 274 5.17 12.36 -17.18
CA ARG A 274 6.52 12.59 -17.74
C ARG A 274 6.51 13.63 -18.85
N GLU A 275 5.60 13.48 -19.81
CA GLU A 275 5.46 14.40 -20.95
C GLU A 275 5.20 15.83 -20.46
N PHE A 276 4.29 15.99 -19.48
CA PHE A 276 3.99 17.29 -18.89
C PHE A 276 5.22 17.97 -18.27
N LEU A 277 6.13 17.20 -17.72
CA LEU A 277 7.37 17.68 -17.11
C LEU A 277 8.55 17.76 -18.09
N GLY A 278 8.40 17.25 -19.31
CA GLY A 278 9.45 17.23 -20.32
C GLY A 278 10.59 16.25 -19.99
N ILE A 279 10.29 15.10 -19.35
CA ILE A 279 11.25 14.08 -18.89
C ILE A 279 10.90 12.68 -19.38
#